data_fe9951edc8470242a599bffa7c7de853
#
_entry.id   fe9951edc8470242a599bffa7c7de853
#
_cell.length_a   1.000
_cell.length_b   1.000
_cell.length_c   1.000
_cell.angle_alpha   90.00
_cell.angle_beta   90.00
_cell.angle_gamma   90.00
#
_symmetry.space_group_name_H-M   'P 1'
#
loop_
_entity.id
_entity.type
_entity.pdbx_description
1 polymer ?
#
loop_
_entity_poly.entity_id
_entity_poly.type
_entity_poly.pdbx_seq_one_letter_code
_entity_poly.pdbx_strand_id
1 'polypeptide(L)'
;MASVGARMVYMASPDAIQSAIAAGILGMGSQFGGVMEVIGRHLEQIIEAPDADRAAADIVAQYRSARKAVPGFGHPHFRPEDPRTAKLLHVAEREGLSGRYVAALQALAKAVDASLGKHITINATSAIAALLGEIGVPWSIMRGFAAISRTPGIVGHLFEEQTQPAAYAIGMKAQEMVPYVGEFPPNPRKG
;
A
#
# COMPACT_ATOMS: atom_id res chain seq x y z
N MET A 1 8.82 6.14 -1.20
CA MET A 1 8.34 7.56 -1.29
C MET A 1 8.12 8.17 0.08
N ALA A 2 7.39 7.52 1.01
CA ALA A 2 7.12 8.05 2.36
C ALA A 2 8.39 8.45 3.14
N SER A 3 9.40 7.56 3.20
CA SER A 3 10.67 7.85 3.86
C SER A 3 11.45 9.00 3.24
N VAL A 4 11.42 9.11 1.90
CA VAL A 4 12.10 10.23 1.20
C VAL A 4 11.43 11.54 1.55
N GLY A 5 10.09 11.64 1.46
CA GLY A 5 9.35 12.85 1.82
C GLY A 5 9.58 13.27 3.27
N ALA A 6 9.58 12.30 4.19
CA ALA A 6 9.87 12.56 5.60
C ALA A 6 11.29 13.11 5.82
N ARG A 7 12.31 12.49 5.21
CA ARG A 7 13.72 12.93 5.33
C ARG A 7 13.91 14.34 4.74
N MET A 8 13.31 14.65 3.59
CA MET A 8 13.41 15.99 2.98
C MET A 8 12.84 17.08 3.89
N VAL A 9 11.66 16.84 4.49
CA VAL A 9 11.06 17.82 5.42
C VAL A 9 11.86 17.90 6.72
N TYR A 10 12.37 16.79 7.24
CA TYR A 10 13.20 16.77 8.42
C TYR A 10 14.51 17.55 8.23
N MET A 11 15.17 17.41 7.09
CA MET A 11 16.38 18.17 6.76
C MET A 11 16.11 19.69 6.80
N ALA A 12 14.93 20.12 6.34
CA ALA A 12 14.56 21.54 6.33
C ALA A 12 14.09 22.08 7.70
N SER A 13 13.51 21.20 8.54
CA SER A 13 12.92 21.56 9.85
C SER A 13 13.18 20.45 10.88
N PRO A 14 14.43 20.30 11.36
CA PRO A 14 14.80 19.20 12.24
C PRO A 14 14.18 19.28 13.64
N ASP A 15 13.74 20.44 14.05
CA ASP A 15 13.00 20.72 15.29
C ASP A 15 11.53 20.34 15.24
N ALA A 16 10.96 20.08 14.04
CA ALA A 16 9.56 19.77 13.81
C ALA A 16 9.36 18.33 13.31
N ILE A 17 9.74 17.33 14.12
CA ILE A 17 9.67 15.91 13.77
C ILE A 17 8.25 15.48 13.32
N GLN A 18 7.21 16.03 13.94
CA GLN A 18 5.82 15.77 13.58
C GLN A 18 5.50 16.21 12.15
N SER A 19 6.09 17.29 11.65
CA SER A 19 5.91 17.76 10.27
C SER A 19 6.57 16.79 9.28
N ALA A 20 7.73 16.27 9.62
CA ALA A 20 8.41 15.24 8.83
C ALA A 20 7.62 13.92 8.78
N ILE A 21 7.04 13.48 9.91
CA ILE A 21 6.15 12.32 9.96
C ILE A 21 4.92 12.55 9.07
N ALA A 22 4.28 13.71 9.21
CA ALA A 22 3.11 14.08 8.39
C ALA A 22 3.43 14.06 6.90
N ALA A 23 4.57 14.62 6.48
CA ALA A 23 5.02 14.59 5.09
C ALA A 23 5.22 13.16 4.56
N GLY A 24 5.78 12.26 5.38
CA GLY A 24 5.92 10.85 5.05
C GLY A 24 4.57 10.16 4.86
N ILE A 25 3.59 10.41 5.73
CA ILE A 25 2.24 9.86 5.63
C ILE A 25 1.51 10.43 4.40
N LEU A 26 1.59 11.73 4.15
CA LEU A 26 1.01 12.36 2.96
C LEU A 26 1.61 11.78 1.68
N GLY A 27 2.93 11.52 1.65
CA GLY A 27 3.64 10.90 0.53
C GLY A 27 3.25 9.44 0.26
N MET A 28 2.55 8.77 1.18
CA MET A 28 2.00 7.44 0.97
C MET A 28 0.81 7.47 -0.01
N GLY A 29 -0.07 8.45 0.11
CA GLY A 29 -1.22 8.68 -0.77
C GLY A 29 -2.11 7.45 -1.00
N SER A 30 -3.02 7.56 -1.96
CA SER A 30 -3.96 6.47 -2.31
C SER A 30 -3.27 5.32 -3.04
N GLN A 31 -2.20 5.59 -3.77
CA GLN A 31 -1.49 4.58 -4.55
C GLN A 31 -0.78 3.54 -3.66
N PHE A 32 -0.24 3.95 -2.52
CA PHE A 32 0.51 3.07 -1.63
C PHE A 32 -0.25 2.69 -0.36
N GLY A 33 -1.21 3.51 0.08
CA GLY A 33 -2.01 3.28 1.28
C GLY A 33 -3.46 2.87 1.03
N GLY A 34 -3.98 3.06 -0.19
CA GLY A 34 -5.40 2.87 -0.50
C GLY A 34 -5.82 1.43 -0.77
N VAL A 35 -4.89 0.51 -0.99
CA VAL A 35 -5.20 -0.89 -1.38
C VAL A 35 -6.02 -1.60 -0.30
N MET A 36 -5.69 -1.39 0.98
CA MET A 36 -6.38 -2.04 2.11
C MET A 36 -7.86 -1.67 2.16
N GLU A 37 -8.19 -0.40 1.97
CA GLU A 37 -9.56 0.11 1.91
C GLU A 37 -10.34 -0.46 0.70
N VAL A 38 -9.69 -0.50 -0.48
CA VAL A 38 -10.30 -1.06 -1.69
C VAL A 38 -10.63 -2.55 -1.52
N ILE A 39 -9.69 -3.32 -0.96
CA ILE A 39 -9.92 -4.74 -0.68
C ILE A 39 -11.02 -4.92 0.37
N GLY A 40 -10.97 -4.19 1.48
CA GLY A 40 -12.02 -4.27 2.51
C GLY A 40 -13.41 -4.05 1.94
N ARG A 41 -13.58 -3.06 1.05
CA ARG A 41 -14.84 -2.81 0.36
C ARG A 41 -15.26 -3.97 -0.56
N HIS A 42 -14.32 -4.57 -1.30
CA HIS A 42 -14.63 -5.72 -2.15
C HIS A 42 -15.04 -6.94 -1.34
N LEU A 43 -14.38 -7.20 -0.21
CA LEU A 43 -14.75 -8.30 0.68
C LEU A 43 -16.16 -8.10 1.24
N GLU A 44 -16.51 -6.88 1.66
CA GLU A 44 -17.86 -6.58 2.12
C GLU A 44 -18.91 -6.77 1.01
N GLN A 45 -18.64 -6.32 -0.23
CA GLN A 45 -19.51 -6.57 -1.39
C GLN A 45 -19.71 -8.07 -1.64
N ILE A 46 -18.69 -8.90 -1.51
CA ILE A 46 -18.79 -10.35 -1.67
C ILE A 46 -19.63 -10.97 -0.55
N ILE A 47 -19.44 -10.52 0.69
CA ILE A 47 -20.17 -11.01 1.88
C ILE A 47 -21.67 -10.69 1.80
N GLU A 48 -22.03 -9.51 1.27
CA GLU A 48 -23.42 -9.06 1.16
C GLU A 48 -24.15 -9.66 -0.06
N ALA A 49 -23.40 -10.23 -1.01
CA ALA A 49 -23.98 -10.79 -2.21
C ALA A 49 -24.68 -12.14 -1.95
N PRO A 50 -25.78 -12.44 -2.65
CA PRO A 50 -26.46 -13.74 -2.56
C PRO A 50 -25.58 -14.91 -3.05
N ASP A 51 -24.63 -14.64 -3.95
CA ASP A 51 -23.67 -15.59 -4.51
C ASP A 51 -22.26 -14.96 -4.45
N ALA A 52 -21.46 -15.41 -3.50
CA ALA A 52 -20.13 -14.88 -3.22
C ALA A 52 -19.14 -15.17 -4.37
N ASP A 53 -19.20 -16.38 -4.98
CA ASP A 53 -18.31 -16.76 -6.09
C ASP A 53 -18.60 -15.89 -7.32
N ARG A 54 -19.87 -15.65 -7.61
CA ARG A 54 -20.29 -14.76 -8.72
C ARG A 54 -19.86 -13.32 -8.46
N ALA A 55 -20.11 -12.78 -7.27
CA ALA A 55 -19.69 -11.42 -6.92
C ALA A 55 -18.18 -11.22 -7.05
N ALA A 56 -17.40 -12.20 -6.60
CA ALA A 56 -15.95 -12.19 -6.76
C ALA A 56 -15.52 -12.19 -8.23
N ALA A 57 -16.17 -13.03 -9.07
CA ALA A 57 -15.90 -13.07 -10.50
C ALA A 57 -16.27 -11.74 -11.21
N ASP A 58 -17.39 -11.12 -10.85
CA ASP A 58 -17.82 -9.83 -11.39
C ASP A 58 -16.83 -8.70 -11.03
N ILE A 59 -16.32 -8.67 -9.80
CA ILE A 59 -15.26 -7.73 -9.38
C ILE A 59 -14.01 -7.93 -10.24
N VAL A 60 -13.55 -9.15 -10.41
CA VAL A 60 -12.36 -9.46 -11.23
C VAL A 60 -12.59 -9.05 -12.69
N ALA A 61 -13.77 -9.32 -13.26
CA ALA A 61 -14.13 -8.94 -14.63
C ALA A 61 -14.06 -7.42 -14.85
N GLN A 62 -14.48 -6.60 -13.88
CA GLN A 62 -14.37 -5.14 -13.93
C GLN A 62 -12.91 -4.67 -14.04
N TYR A 63 -11.99 -5.25 -13.25
CA TYR A 63 -10.57 -4.93 -13.36
C TYR A 63 -9.98 -5.38 -14.69
N ARG A 64 -10.37 -6.57 -15.17
CA ARG A 64 -9.89 -7.11 -16.45
C ARG A 64 -10.35 -6.26 -17.64
N SER A 65 -11.59 -5.83 -17.67
CA SER A 65 -12.12 -4.95 -18.73
C SER A 65 -11.41 -3.60 -18.74
N ALA A 66 -11.05 -3.08 -17.56
CA ALA A 66 -10.26 -1.85 -17.40
C ALA A 66 -8.75 -2.06 -17.65
N ARG A 67 -8.28 -3.26 -17.99
CA ARG A 67 -6.87 -3.64 -18.13
C ARG A 67 -6.03 -3.31 -16.88
N LYS A 68 -6.63 -3.46 -15.69
CA LYS A 68 -5.98 -3.22 -14.41
C LYS A 68 -5.81 -4.52 -13.64
N ALA A 69 -4.77 -4.58 -12.82
CA ALA A 69 -4.62 -5.67 -11.85
C ALA A 69 -5.63 -5.48 -10.70
N VAL A 70 -6.12 -6.60 -10.15
CA VAL A 70 -6.92 -6.57 -8.92
C VAL A 70 -6.00 -6.15 -7.77
N PRO A 71 -6.32 -5.07 -7.02
CA PRO A 71 -5.52 -4.64 -5.90
C PRO A 71 -5.39 -5.74 -4.85
N GLY A 72 -4.26 -5.80 -4.17
CA GLY A 72 -4.05 -6.79 -3.10
C GLY A 72 -3.59 -8.18 -3.59
N PHE A 73 -3.45 -8.37 -4.88
CA PHE A 73 -2.95 -9.60 -5.50
C PHE A 73 -1.65 -9.35 -6.25
N GLY A 74 -0.73 -10.33 -6.12
CA GLY A 74 0.64 -10.23 -6.63
C GLY A 74 1.57 -9.47 -5.68
N HIS A 75 2.87 -9.81 -5.78
CA HIS A 75 3.94 -9.15 -5.03
C HIS A 75 5.24 -9.16 -5.87
N PRO A 76 6.06 -8.09 -5.82
CA PRO A 76 7.29 -8.04 -6.61
C PRO A 76 8.34 -9.06 -6.18
N HIS A 77 8.39 -9.40 -4.88
CA HIS A 77 9.43 -10.27 -4.31
C HIS A 77 8.92 -11.63 -3.82
N PHE A 78 7.64 -11.74 -3.43
CA PHE A 78 7.10 -12.99 -2.87
C PHE A 78 6.28 -13.73 -3.92
N ARG A 79 6.75 -14.95 -4.28
CA ARG A 79 6.08 -15.88 -5.19
C ARG A 79 6.50 -17.32 -4.83
N PRO A 80 5.62 -18.32 -4.92
CA PRO A 80 4.19 -18.19 -5.24
C PRO A 80 3.36 -17.58 -4.11
N GLU A 81 3.85 -17.60 -2.85
CA GLU A 81 3.16 -17.19 -1.64
C GLU A 81 3.86 -16.04 -0.92
N ASP A 82 3.08 -15.18 -0.27
CA ASP A 82 3.61 -14.18 0.68
C ASP A 82 3.65 -14.80 2.09
N PRO A 83 4.83 -15.03 2.68
CA PRO A 83 4.94 -15.69 3.98
C PRO A 83 4.24 -14.92 5.11
N ARG A 84 4.06 -13.61 4.93
CA ARG A 84 3.32 -12.76 5.89
C ARG A 84 1.84 -13.08 5.84
N THR A 85 1.27 -13.28 4.65
CA THR A 85 -0.12 -13.70 4.46
C THR A 85 -0.38 -15.03 5.13
N ALA A 86 0.43 -16.03 4.85
CA ALA A 86 0.31 -17.37 5.46
C ALA A 86 0.36 -17.29 6.99
N LYS A 87 1.30 -16.52 7.55
CA LYS A 87 1.42 -16.35 9.00
C LYS A 87 0.22 -15.63 9.62
N LEU A 88 -0.29 -14.57 8.98
CA LEU A 88 -1.45 -13.83 9.44
C LEU A 88 -2.70 -14.70 9.47
N LEU A 89 -2.98 -15.44 8.39
CA LEU A 89 -4.13 -16.34 8.32
C LEU A 89 -4.03 -17.50 9.32
N HIS A 90 -2.83 -18.07 9.51
CA HIS A 90 -2.61 -19.09 10.54
C HIS A 90 -2.87 -18.57 11.96
N VAL A 91 -2.41 -17.34 12.28
CA VAL A 91 -2.69 -16.73 13.60
C VAL A 91 -4.19 -16.50 13.75
N ALA A 92 -4.87 -16.00 12.72
CA ALA A 92 -6.30 -15.78 12.76
C ALA A 92 -7.10 -17.07 12.99
N GLU A 93 -6.73 -18.15 12.31
CA GLU A 93 -7.34 -19.47 12.52
C GLU A 93 -7.17 -19.96 13.96
N ARG A 94 -5.96 -19.86 14.50
CA ARG A 94 -5.67 -20.25 15.90
C ARG A 94 -6.47 -19.43 16.91
N GLU A 95 -6.69 -18.13 16.65
CA GLU A 95 -7.44 -17.23 17.52
C GLU A 95 -8.96 -17.23 17.23
N GLY A 96 -9.44 -18.13 16.35
CA GLY A 96 -10.85 -18.22 15.98
C GLY A 96 -11.40 -17.03 15.17
N LEU A 97 -10.54 -16.30 14.48
CA LEU A 97 -10.87 -15.13 13.65
C LEU A 97 -10.95 -15.43 12.15
N SER A 98 -11.08 -16.71 11.77
CA SER A 98 -11.19 -17.12 10.37
C SER A 98 -12.66 -17.28 9.99
N GLY A 99 -13.32 -16.18 9.65
CA GLY A 99 -14.75 -16.12 9.39
C GLY A 99 -15.09 -15.70 7.95
N ARG A 100 -16.11 -14.85 7.82
CA ARG A 100 -16.71 -14.46 6.52
C ARG A 100 -15.79 -13.60 5.65
N TYR A 101 -14.94 -12.75 6.22
CA TYR A 101 -14.02 -11.92 5.43
C TYR A 101 -12.86 -12.75 4.88
N VAL A 102 -12.37 -13.72 5.64
CA VAL A 102 -11.35 -14.66 5.16
C VAL A 102 -11.94 -15.54 4.05
N ALA A 103 -13.18 -16.02 4.19
CA ALA A 103 -13.87 -16.78 3.14
C ALA A 103 -14.06 -15.93 1.87
N ALA A 104 -14.47 -14.66 2.00
CA ALA A 104 -14.60 -13.73 0.87
C ALA A 104 -13.25 -13.47 0.19
N LEU A 105 -12.16 -13.35 0.95
CA LEU A 105 -10.81 -13.22 0.39
C LEU A 105 -10.41 -14.46 -0.43
N GLN A 106 -10.74 -15.65 0.05
CA GLN A 106 -10.49 -16.90 -0.67
C GLN A 106 -11.32 -17.00 -1.96
N ALA A 107 -12.60 -16.61 -1.92
CA ALA A 107 -13.45 -16.54 -3.11
C ALA A 107 -12.89 -15.57 -4.16
N LEU A 108 -12.45 -14.38 -3.72
CA LEU A 108 -11.81 -13.40 -4.59
C LEU A 108 -10.49 -13.93 -5.19
N ALA A 109 -9.66 -14.61 -4.40
CA ALA A 109 -8.42 -15.22 -4.86
C ALA A 109 -8.68 -16.30 -5.92
N LYS A 110 -9.64 -17.17 -5.69
CA LYS A 110 -10.07 -18.20 -6.66
C LYS A 110 -10.53 -17.57 -7.98
N ALA A 111 -11.30 -16.48 -7.92
CA ALA A 111 -11.74 -15.77 -9.12
C ALA A 111 -10.57 -15.12 -9.87
N VAL A 112 -9.58 -14.53 -9.16
CA VAL A 112 -8.36 -13.97 -9.75
C VAL A 112 -7.56 -15.06 -10.46
N ASP A 113 -7.32 -16.18 -9.81
CA ASP A 113 -6.57 -17.32 -10.37
C ASP A 113 -7.26 -17.88 -11.62
N ALA A 114 -8.57 -18.08 -11.56
CA ALA A 114 -9.37 -18.56 -12.69
C ALA A 114 -9.30 -17.61 -13.89
N SER A 115 -9.35 -16.29 -13.65
CA SER A 115 -9.31 -15.28 -14.72
C SER A 115 -7.96 -15.18 -15.43
N LEU A 116 -6.88 -15.62 -14.78
CA LEU A 116 -5.50 -15.55 -15.29
C LEU A 116 -4.93 -16.93 -15.68
N GLY A 117 -5.64 -18.02 -15.36
CA GLY A 117 -5.19 -19.39 -15.61
C GLY A 117 -3.93 -19.79 -14.81
N LYS A 118 -3.63 -19.07 -13.74
CA LYS A 118 -2.48 -19.33 -12.85
C LYS A 118 -2.69 -18.75 -11.47
N HIS A 119 -1.99 -19.32 -10.49
CA HIS A 119 -2.01 -18.79 -9.13
C HIS A 119 -1.35 -17.42 -9.01
N ILE A 120 -2.02 -16.52 -8.30
CA ILE A 120 -1.53 -15.17 -7.98
C ILE A 120 -1.47 -15.00 -6.46
N THR A 121 -0.30 -14.69 -5.97
CA THR A 121 -0.03 -14.46 -4.55
C THR A 121 -1.04 -13.50 -3.92
N ILE A 122 -1.71 -13.91 -2.85
CA ILE A 122 -2.42 -12.99 -1.95
C ILE A 122 -1.37 -12.24 -1.15
N ASN A 123 -1.25 -10.93 -1.31
CA ASN A 123 -0.27 -10.16 -0.55
C ASN A 123 -0.76 -9.84 0.88
N ALA A 124 0.17 -9.46 1.75
CA ALA A 124 -0.13 -9.19 3.15
C ALA A 124 -1.22 -8.11 3.35
N THR A 125 -1.35 -7.13 2.43
CA THR A 125 -2.36 -6.09 2.55
C THR A 125 -3.79 -6.64 2.46
N SER A 126 -4.01 -7.64 1.58
CA SER A 126 -5.31 -8.32 1.48
C SER A 126 -5.64 -9.13 2.71
N ALA A 127 -4.66 -9.87 3.25
CA ALA A 127 -4.85 -10.62 4.49
C ALA A 127 -5.19 -9.67 5.67
N ILE A 128 -4.45 -8.56 5.79
CA ILE A 128 -4.72 -7.56 6.83
C ILE A 128 -6.12 -6.97 6.68
N ALA A 129 -6.55 -6.62 5.46
CA ALA A 129 -7.89 -6.09 5.22
C ALA A 129 -8.99 -7.09 5.63
N ALA A 130 -8.82 -8.38 5.30
CA ALA A 130 -9.75 -9.42 5.73
C ALA A 130 -9.80 -9.52 7.26
N LEU A 131 -8.64 -9.58 7.93
CA LEU A 131 -8.59 -9.70 9.39
C LEU A 131 -9.11 -8.47 10.12
N LEU A 132 -8.89 -7.27 9.59
CA LEU A 132 -9.53 -6.07 10.12
C LEU A 132 -11.05 -6.14 10.01
N GLY A 133 -11.58 -6.66 8.91
CA GLY A 133 -13.02 -6.91 8.73
C GLY A 133 -13.56 -7.94 9.74
N GLU A 134 -12.82 -9.04 10.01
CA GLU A 134 -13.23 -10.04 11.01
C GLU A 134 -13.39 -9.46 12.41
N ILE A 135 -12.55 -8.50 12.78
CA ILE A 135 -12.65 -7.81 14.08
C ILE A 135 -13.58 -6.58 14.05
N GLY A 136 -14.34 -6.40 12.97
CA GLY A 136 -15.37 -5.36 12.88
C GLY A 136 -14.87 -3.97 12.47
N VAL A 137 -13.65 -3.83 11.95
CA VAL A 137 -13.16 -2.54 11.43
C VAL A 137 -13.83 -2.24 10.09
N PRO A 138 -14.57 -1.11 9.95
CA PRO A 138 -15.17 -0.72 8.68
C PRO A 138 -14.11 -0.48 7.59
N TRP A 139 -14.38 -0.95 6.36
CA TRP A 139 -13.45 -0.77 5.26
C TRP A 139 -13.06 0.69 5.01
N SER A 140 -13.98 1.62 5.25
CA SER A 140 -13.78 3.07 5.01
C SER A 140 -12.67 3.71 5.85
N ILE A 141 -12.23 3.06 6.95
CA ILE A 141 -11.12 3.54 7.79
C ILE A 141 -9.88 2.63 7.74
N MET A 142 -9.89 1.54 6.98
CA MET A 142 -8.76 0.59 6.93
C MET A 142 -7.47 1.24 6.44
N ARG A 143 -7.55 2.28 5.61
CA ARG A 143 -6.38 3.09 5.22
C ARG A 143 -5.67 3.72 6.42
N GLY A 144 -6.42 4.07 7.47
CA GLY A 144 -5.87 4.59 8.72
C GLY A 144 -4.90 3.60 9.37
N PHE A 145 -5.21 2.29 9.33
CA PHE A 145 -4.32 1.25 9.85
C PHE A 145 -3.02 1.13 9.02
N ALA A 146 -3.10 1.32 7.71
CA ALA A 146 -1.91 1.41 6.87
C ALA A 146 -1.02 2.61 7.26
N ALA A 147 -1.63 3.77 7.57
CA ALA A 147 -0.91 4.95 8.05
C ALA A 147 -0.28 4.71 9.43
N ILE A 148 -1.03 4.13 10.38
CA ILE A 148 -0.52 3.78 11.71
C ILE A 148 0.69 2.84 11.57
N SER A 149 0.58 1.78 10.79
CA SER A 149 1.67 0.80 10.61
C SER A 149 2.91 1.39 9.93
N ARG A 150 2.75 2.43 9.12
CA ARG A 150 3.84 3.13 8.45
C ARG A 150 4.59 4.08 9.37
N THR A 151 3.91 4.69 10.33
CA THR A 151 4.45 5.74 11.20
C THR A 151 5.71 5.31 11.98
N PRO A 152 5.77 4.14 12.64
CA PRO A 152 7.00 3.70 13.31
C PRO A 152 8.20 3.58 12.37
N GLY A 153 7.97 3.09 11.14
CA GLY A 153 9.03 3.01 10.14
C GLY A 153 9.54 4.39 9.69
N ILE A 154 8.65 5.38 9.61
CA ILE A 154 9.07 6.77 9.33
C ILE A 154 9.91 7.31 10.48
N VAL A 155 9.50 7.09 11.73
CA VAL A 155 10.29 7.53 12.91
C VAL A 155 11.70 6.91 12.89
N GLY A 156 11.81 5.60 12.56
CA GLY A 156 13.10 4.95 12.38
C GLY A 156 13.96 5.63 11.29
N HIS A 157 13.36 5.97 10.14
CA HIS A 157 14.07 6.69 9.09
C HIS A 157 14.49 8.11 9.46
N LEU A 158 13.73 8.80 10.32
CA LEU A 158 14.12 10.10 10.83
C LEU A 158 15.27 10.01 11.84
N PHE A 159 15.30 8.94 12.64
CA PHE A 159 16.46 8.66 13.51
C PHE A 159 17.72 8.34 12.69
N GLU A 160 17.59 7.56 11.63
CA GLU A 160 18.71 7.33 10.69
C GLU A 160 19.18 8.65 10.07
N GLU A 161 18.28 9.56 9.72
CA GLU A 161 18.65 10.86 9.13
C GLU A 161 19.47 11.73 10.11
N GLN A 162 19.24 11.60 11.42
CA GLN A 162 20.05 12.29 12.44
C GLN A 162 21.48 11.78 12.51
N THR A 163 21.67 10.48 12.29
CA THR A 163 22.96 9.81 12.48
C THR A 163 23.69 9.54 11.17
N GLN A 164 22.96 9.34 10.09
CA GLN A 164 23.42 9.03 8.74
C GLN A 164 22.59 9.82 7.72
N PRO A 165 22.80 11.15 7.61
CA PRO A 165 21.99 12.01 6.78
C PRO A 165 22.08 11.61 5.29
N ALA A 166 20.94 11.43 4.64
CA ALA A 166 20.83 11.02 3.24
C ALA A 166 19.99 11.99 2.40
N ALA A 167 19.17 12.84 3.03
CA ALA A 167 18.24 13.71 2.31
C ALA A 167 18.94 14.64 1.31
N TYR A 168 20.05 15.25 1.70
CA TYR A 168 20.81 16.13 0.81
C TYR A 168 21.32 15.38 -0.43
N ALA A 169 21.92 14.21 -0.22
CA ALA A 169 22.42 13.37 -1.33
C ALA A 169 21.29 12.92 -2.28
N ILE A 170 20.13 12.56 -1.74
CA ILE A 170 18.95 12.22 -2.53
C ILE A 170 18.50 13.42 -3.38
N GLY A 171 18.45 14.61 -2.79
CA GLY A 171 18.07 15.85 -3.49
C GLY A 171 19.03 16.19 -4.62
N MET A 172 20.34 16.13 -4.38
CA MET A 172 21.36 16.35 -5.42
C MET A 172 21.24 15.34 -6.56
N LYS A 173 21.04 14.06 -6.23
CA LYS A 173 20.86 13.03 -7.24
C LYS A 173 19.60 13.22 -8.08
N ALA A 174 18.52 13.68 -7.46
CA ALA A 174 17.29 14.01 -8.18
C ALA A 174 17.50 15.15 -9.18
N GLN A 175 18.25 16.18 -8.84
CA GLN A 175 18.59 17.29 -9.76
C GLN A 175 19.41 16.83 -10.96
N GLU A 176 20.32 15.88 -10.76
CA GLU A 176 21.10 15.30 -11.89
C GLU A 176 20.22 14.48 -12.83
N MET A 177 19.20 13.79 -12.31
CA MET A 177 18.34 12.88 -13.08
C MET A 177 17.19 13.57 -13.81
N VAL A 178 16.82 14.79 -13.39
CA VAL A 178 15.70 15.54 -13.95
C VAL A 178 16.25 16.78 -14.68
N PRO A 179 16.52 16.69 -16.00
CA PRO A 179 17.05 17.83 -16.74
C PRO A 179 16.03 18.96 -16.81
N TYR A 180 16.53 20.19 -16.77
CA TYR A 180 15.71 21.35 -17.06
C TYR A 180 15.35 21.39 -18.54
N VAL A 181 14.07 21.42 -18.86
CA VAL A 181 13.57 21.41 -20.26
C VAL A 181 13.06 22.78 -20.74
N GLY A 182 13.16 23.82 -19.90
CA GLY A 182 12.79 25.18 -20.26
C GLY A 182 13.92 25.95 -20.98
N GLU A 183 13.60 27.11 -21.54
CA GLU A 183 14.60 28.04 -22.06
C GLU A 183 15.24 28.79 -20.90
N PHE A 184 16.59 28.89 -20.89
CA PHE A 184 17.28 29.72 -19.93
C PHE A 184 17.10 31.20 -20.31
N PRO A 185 16.82 32.08 -19.35
CA PRO A 185 16.79 33.50 -19.63
C PRO A 185 18.17 33.98 -20.11
N PRO A 186 18.24 35.00 -20.97
CA PRO A 186 19.51 35.56 -21.43
C PRO A 186 20.39 35.91 -20.24
N ASN A 187 21.65 35.51 -20.30
CA ASN A 187 22.60 35.79 -19.22
C ASN A 187 22.87 37.32 -19.16
N PRO A 188 22.43 38.02 -18.11
CA PRO A 188 22.60 39.48 -18.02
C PRO A 188 24.08 39.91 -17.91
N ARG A 189 25.01 38.98 -17.71
CA ARG A 189 26.47 39.28 -17.64
C ARG A 189 27.18 39.11 -18.98
N LYS A 190 26.47 38.84 -20.05
CA LYS A 190 27.01 38.67 -21.41
C LYS A 190 26.54 39.78 -22.37
N GLY A 191 26.01 40.88 -21.82
CA GLY A 191 25.70 42.09 -22.56
C GLY A 191 26.71 43.19 -22.28
#